data_ec47f6c00bbadce8ab25af3a097940ae
#
_entry.id   ec47f6c00bbadce8ab25af3a097940ae
#
_cell.length_a   1.000
_cell.length_b   1.000
_cell.length_c   1.000
_cell.angle_alpha   90.00
_cell.angle_beta   90.00
_cell.angle_gamma   90.00
#
_symmetry.space_group_name_H-M   'P 1'
#
loop_
_entity.id
_entity.type
_entity.pdbx_description
1 polymer ?
#
loop_
_entity_poly.entity_id
_entity_poly.type
_entity_poly.pdbx_seq_one_letter_code
_entity_poly.pdbx_strand_id
1 'polypeptide(L)'
;MNYNLKEICKDIRCDTLKCVGYLGVGHLGGCLSIVELLAVLYFEQMNIDPKNPKMQGRDRLICSKGHAGPAVYATLANRGYFDKAELMTLNQGGTNLPSHCDMNRTVGIDMTTGSLGQGFSCAAGVALGSKLEDDDATIFTIIGDGESQEGQIWEAAMFAAAKKLDNLVGFTDYNKLQIDGTVAEVCDIAPLAAKWQAFGWNVIDVADGNDVEQVSAAVKAAKANRGSGRPTMVILNTLKGCGVSFIAEKGAGNHNMNLSEAEAEEAIKEVRGEC
;
A
#
# COMPACT_ATOMS: atom_id res chain seq x y z
N MET A 1 6.01 21.33 4.78
CA MET A 1 7.26 21.13 4.00
C MET A 1 6.86 20.68 2.62
N ASN A 2 7.43 21.27 1.56
CA ASN A 2 7.20 20.76 0.20
C ASN A 2 8.23 19.66 -0.07
N TYR A 3 7.78 18.41 -0.09
CA TYR A 3 8.61 17.28 -0.46
C TYR A 3 8.67 17.12 -1.98
N ASN A 4 9.82 16.75 -2.51
CA ASN A 4 9.90 16.27 -3.89
C ASN A 4 9.48 14.80 -3.92
N LEU A 5 8.20 14.54 -4.25
CA LEU A 5 7.63 13.19 -4.21
C LEU A 5 8.36 12.23 -5.16
N LYS A 6 8.86 12.69 -6.31
CA LYS A 6 9.62 11.84 -7.24
C LYS A 6 10.91 11.31 -6.62
N GLU A 7 11.63 12.17 -5.88
CA GLU A 7 12.84 11.74 -5.15
C GLU A 7 12.49 10.85 -3.96
N ILE A 8 11.40 11.14 -3.24
CA ILE A 8 10.90 10.25 -2.16
C ILE A 8 10.55 8.86 -2.72
N CYS A 9 9.92 8.76 -3.89
CA CYS A 9 9.65 7.47 -4.53
C CYS A 9 10.94 6.70 -4.81
N LYS A 10 11.99 7.37 -5.32
CA LYS A 10 13.29 6.73 -5.52
C LYS A 10 13.90 6.24 -4.20
N ASP A 11 13.86 7.07 -3.16
CA ASP A 11 14.39 6.71 -1.84
C ASP A 11 13.69 5.49 -1.26
N ILE A 12 12.34 5.47 -1.26
CA ILE A 12 11.55 4.32 -0.78
C ILE A 12 11.89 3.06 -1.60
N ARG A 13 12.00 3.18 -2.94
CA ARG A 13 12.35 2.06 -3.82
C ARG A 13 13.74 1.52 -3.51
N CYS A 14 14.74 2.39 -3.41
CA CYS A 14 16.12 2.01 -3.08
C CYS A 14 16.22 1.33 -1.70
N ASP A 15 15.57 1.89 -0.68
CA ASP A 15 15.59 1.31 0.67
C ASP A 15 14.86 -0.03 0.72
N THR A 16 13.77 -0.20 -0.05
CA THR A 16 13.06 -1.49 -0.20
C THR A 16 13.97 -2.54 -0.87
N LEU A 17 14.61 -2.18 -1.98
CA LEU A 17 15.53 -3.07 -2.69
C LEU A 17 16.72 -3.47 -1.80
N LYS A 18 17.29 -2.51 -1.08
CA LYS A 18 18.44 -2.73 -0.20
C LYS A 18 18.11 -3.71 0.93
N CYS A 19 16.99 -3.51 1.64
CA CYS A 19 16.65 -4.37 2.78
C CYS A 19 16.25 -5.79 2.33
N VAL A 20 15.56 -5.93 1.18
CA VAL A 20 15.22 -7.24 0.63
C VAL A 20 16.46 -7.94 0.05
N GLY A 21 17.35 -7.22 -0.63
CA GLY A 21 18.62 -7.77 -1.13
C GLY A 21 19.52 -8.26 -0.01
N TYR A 22 19.60 -7.52 1.10
CA TYR A 22 20.33 -7.94 2.30
C TYR A 22 19.74 -9.22 2.93
N LEU A 23 18.41 -9.36 2.96
CA LEU A 23 17.74 -10.59 3.40
C LEU A 23 17.90 -11.74 2.40
N GLY A 24 18.04 -11.44 1.12
CA GLY A 24 18.21 -12.42 0.04
C GLY A 24 16.91 -12.90 -0.62
N VAL A 25 15.75 -12.61 -0.06
CA VAL A 25 14.43 -13.03 -0.59
C VAL A 25 13.31 -12.11 -0.09
N GLY A 26 12.27 -11.87 -0.92
CA GLY A 26 11.10 -11.10 -0.47
C GLY A 26 10.06 -10.83 -1.55
N HIS A 27 8.96 -10.22 -1.12
CA HIS A 27 7.81 -9.88 -1.96
C HIS A 27 8.05 -8.53 -2.68
N LEU A 28 8.89 -8.54 -3.71
CA LEU A 28 9.31 -7.29 -4.37
C LEU A 28 8.27 -6.68 -5.29
N GLY A 29 7.65 -7.51 -6.14
CA GLY A 29 6.74 -6.98 -7.15
C GLY A 29 5.63 -6.13 -6.57
N GLY A 30 4.95 -6.64 -5.54
CA GLY A 30 3.87 -5.93 -4.84
C GLY A 30 4.33 -4.81 -3.91
N CYS A 31 5.61 -4.74 -3.54
CA CYS A 31 6.21 -3.60 -2.84
C CYS A 31 6.42 -2.44 -3.82
N LEU A 32 7.03 -2.72 -4.97
CA LEU A 32 7.43 -1.70 -5.93
C LEU A 32 6.24 -1.08 -6.68
N SER A 33 5.11 -1.80 -6.80
CA SER A 33 3.89 -1.29 -7.45
C SER A 33 3.19 -0.17 -6.70
N ILE A 34 3.40 -0.04 -5.37
CA ILE A 34 2.66 0.93 -4.52
C ILE A 34 3.53 2.06 -3.96
N VAL A 35 4.75 2.21 -4.45
CA VAL A 35 5.69 3.21 -3.91
C VAL A 35 5.15 4.63 -4.08
N GLU A 36 4.57 4.97 -5.24
CA GLU A 36 3.98 6.29 -5.51
C GLU A 36 2.82 6.59 -4.55
N LEU A 37 1.94 5.59 -4.32
CA LEU A 37 0.86 5.73 -3.36
C LEU A 37 1.38 5.98 -1.94
N LEU A 38 2.35 5.20 -1.49
CA LEU A 38 2.95 5.36 -0.16
C LEU A 38 3.62 6.72 0.01
N ALA A 39 4.36 7.19 -1.01
CA ALA A 39 4.97 8.52 -1.01
C ALA A 39 3.92 9.63 -0.90
N VAL A 40 2.87 9.57 -1.71
CA VAL A 40 1.75 10.54 -1.69
C VAL A 40 1.07 10.54 -0.33
N LEU A 41 0.74 9.37 0.23
CA LEU A 41 0.05 9.28 1.52
C LEU A 41 0.91 9.88 2.64
N TYR A 42 2.13 9.40 2.84
CA TYR A 42 2.94 9.75 4.00
C TYR A 42 3.62 11.13 3.92
N PHE A 43 3.85 11.65 2.72
CA PHE A 43 4.60 12.90 2.55
C PHE A 43 3.74 14.08 2.08
N GLU A 44 2.48 13.83 1.65
CA GLU A 44 1.61 14.91 1.19
C GLU A 44 0.21 14.89 1.83
N GLN A 45 -0.44 13.71 1.93
CA GLN A 45 -1.89 13.66 2.13
C GLN A 45 -2.34 13.33 3.54
N MET A 46 -1.59 12.51 4.28
CA MET A 46 -1.97 12.06 5.63
C MET A 46 -1.65 13.11 6.69
N ASN A 47 -2.60 13.31 7.61
CA ASN A 47 -2.39 14.04 8.85
C ASN A 47 -1.72 13.11 9.86
N ILE A 48 -0.39 13.13 9.92
CA ILE A 48 0.43 12.26 10.78
C ILE A 48 1.62 13.03 11.34
N ASP A 49 2.08 12.62 12.53
CA ASP A 49 3.33 13.08 13.13
C ASP A 49 4.19 11.87 13.51
N PRO A 50 5.34 11.63 12.83
CA PRO A 50 6.23 10.53 13.17
C PRO A 50 6.83 10.61 14.57
N LYS A 51 6.90 11.82 15.16
CA LYS A 51 7.35 12.02 16.56
C LYS A 51 6.24 11.74 17.58
N ASN A 52 4.98 11.71 17.13
CA ASN A 52 3.82 11.36 17.94
C ASN A 52 2.95 10.33 17.18
N PRO A 53 3.45 9.08 17.01
CA PRO A 53 2.78 8.06 16.19
C PRO A 53 1.40 7.63 16.73
N LYS A 54 1.05 8.04 17.95
CA LYS A 54 -0.25 7.80 18.58
C LYS A 54 -1.12 9.06 18.68
N MET A 55 -0.80 10.10 17.89
CA MET A 55 -1.56 11.35 17.85
C MET A 55 -3.06 11.05 17.67
N GLN A 56 -3.88 11.66 18.50
CA GLN A 56 -5.35 11.52 18.40
C GLN A 56 -5.86 12.18 17.12
N GLY A 57 -6.86 11.60 16.47
CA GLY A 57 -7.45 12.11 15.23
C GLY A 57 -6.52 12.06 14.01
N ARG A 58 -5.38 11.33 14.09
CA ARG A 58 -4.51 11.14 12.93
C ARG A 58 -5.11 10.21 11.90
N ASP A 59 -4.73 10.42 10.65
CA ASP A 59 -5.03 9.46 9.60
C ASP A 59 -4.32 8.12 9.85
N ARG A 60 -4.87 7.02 9.35
CA ARG A 60 -4.34 5.66 9.51
C ARG A 60 -4.24 4.96 8.17
N LEU A 61 -3.19 4.15 8.00
CA LEU A 61 -3.01 3.27 6.85
C LEU A 61 -3.02 1.81 7.28
N ILE A 62 -3.91 1.02 6.68
CA ILE A 62 -3.94 -0.43 6.81
C ILE A 62 -3.56 -1.04 5.46
N CYS A 63 -2.33 -1.52 5.34
CA CYS A 63 -1.87 -2.24 4.16
C CYS A 63 -2.38 -3.69 4.25
N SER A 64 -3.56 -3.98 3.67
CA SER A 64 -4.21 -5.28 3.75
C SER A 64 -3.39 -6.37 3.05
N LYS A 65 -2.74 -6.05 1.92
CA LYS A 65 -1.70 -6.89 1.32
C LYS A 65 -0.39 -6.80 2.15
N GLY A 66 -0.40 -7.41 3.33
CA GLY A 66 0.66 -7.30 4.34
C GLY A 66 2.05 -7.70 3.88
N HIS A 67 2.13 -8.50 2.80
CA HIS A 67 3.39 -8.88 2.15
C HIS A 67 4.13 -7.69 1.50
N ALA A 68 3.46 -6.54 1.28
CA ALA A 68 4.14 -5.30 0.89
C ALA A 68 4.82 -4.57 2.07
N GLY A 69 4.93 -5.22 3.24
CA GLY A 69 5.60 -4.70 4.44
C GLY A 69 6.93 -4.02 4.19
N PRO A 70 7.88 -4.59 3.40
CA PRO A 70 9.16 -3.94 3.14
C PRO A 70 9.04 -2.51 2.57
N ALA A 71 8.11 -2.26 1.64
CA ALA A 71 7.89 -0.90 1.11
C ALA A 71 7.25 0.03 2.15
N VAL A 72 6.33 -0.49 2.99
CA VAL A 72 5.75 0.28 4.09
C VAL A 72 6.82 0.64 5.11
N TYR A 73 7.70 -0.28 5.48
CA TYR A 73 8.81 -0.02 6.41
C TYR A 73 9.81 1.01 5.85
N ALA A 74 10.19 0.86 4.58
CA ALA A 74 11.03 1.85 3.90
C ALA A 74 10.38 3.24 3.92
N THR A 75 9.07 3.32 3.71
CA THR A 75 8.31 4.57 3.78
C THR A 75 8.32 5.17 5.20
N LEU A 76 8.05 4.36 6.22
CA LEU A 76 8.06 4.78 7.62
C LEU A 76 9.44 5.27 8.05
N ALA A 77 10.51 4.57 7.68
CA ALA A 77 11.89 4.99 7.96
C ALA A 77 12.22 6.32 7.27
N ASN A 78 11.87 6.48 5.97
CA ASN A 78 12.05 7.74 5.25
C ASN A 78 11.24 8.88 5.85
N ARG A 79 10.07 8.59 6.41
CA ARG A 79 9.23 9.58 7.08
C ARG A 79 9.72 9.93 8.48
N GLY A 80 10.61 9.14 9.07
CA GLY A 80 11.26 9.40 10.36
C GLY A 80 10.56 8.76 11.57
N TYR A 81 9.84 7.66 11.38
CA TYR A 81 9.26 6.88 12.48
C TYR A 81 10.32 6.07 13.25
N PHE A 82 11.37 5.63 12.57
CA PHE A 82 12.52 4.90 13.12
C PHE A 82 13.75 5.08 12.24
N ASP A 83 14.91 4.66 12.74
CA ASP A 83 16.18 4.80 12.01
C ASP A 83 16.21 3.86 10.78
N LYS A 84 16.67 4.38 9.63
CA LYS A 84 16.84 3.59 8.40
C LYS A 84 17.75 2.35 8.58
N ALA A 85 18.69 2.39 9.52
CA ALA A 85 19.54 1.24 9.82
C ALA A 85 18.74 0.01 10.27
N GLU A 86 17.56 0.20 10.89
CA GLU A 86 16.67 -0.92 11.27
C GLU A 86 16.17 -1.72 10.07
N LEU A 87 16.09 -1.12 8.87
CA LEU A 87 15.68 -1.82 7.65
C LEU A 87 16.55 -3.07 7.38
N MET A 88 17.80 -3.06 7.79
CA MET A 88 18.72 -4.18 7.63
C MET A 88 18.40 -5.37 8.55
N THR A 89 17.44 -5.22 9.47
CA THR A 89 16.96 -6.29 10.34
C THR A 89 15.70 -7.00 9.81
N LEU A 90 15.26 -6.63 8.60
CA LEU A 90 14.04 -7.18 7.99
C LEU A 90 13.98 -8.70 8.13
N ASN A 91 12.88 -9.22 8.70
CA ASN A 91 12.56 -10.64 8.85
C ASN A 91 13.63 -11.47 9.58
N GLN A 92 14.48 -10.85 10.40
CA GLN A 92 15.45 -11.54 11.24
C GLN A 92 14.87 -11.86 12.61
N GLY A 93 15.46 -12.82 13.32
CA GLY A 93 15.03 -13.19 14.68
C GLY A 93 15.12 -11.98 15.64
N GLY A 94 14.00 -11.64 16.30
CA GLY A 94 13.94 -10.52 17.24
C GLY A 94 13.70 -9.13 16.63
N THR A 95 13.61 -9.02 15.32
CA THR A 95 13.37 -7.75 14.62
C THR A 95 12.04 -7.11 15.00
N ASN A 96 11.96 -5.79 14.86
CA ASN A 96 10.71 -5.03 14.82
C ASN A 96 10.08 -4.96 13.42
N LEU A 97 10.73 -5.51 12.40
CA LEU A 97 10.32 -5.47 10.99
C LEU A 97 10.10 -6.88 10.44
N PRO A 98 9.01 -7.58 10.83
CA PRO A 98 8.70 -8.91 10.29
C PRO A 98 8.34 -8.83 8.80
N SER A 99 8.28 -9.96 8.09
CA SER A 99 8.01 -9.99 6.65
C SER A 99 6.65 -9.40 6.25
N HIS A 100 5.68 -9.41 7.15
CA HIS A 100 4.35 -8.82 7.01
C HIS A 100 4.11 -7.78 8.10
N CYS A 101 3.30 -6.75 7.82
CA CYS A 101 3.03 -5.67 8.76
C CYS A 101 2.51 -6.16 10.12
N ASP A 102 3.13 -5.72 11.21
CA ASP A 102 2.74 -6.07 12.59
C ASP A 102 2.67 -4.81 13.47
N MET A 103 1.46 -4.47 13.92
CA MET A 103 1.19 -3.28 14.74
C MET A 103 1.77 -3.35 16.15
N ASN A 104 2.08 -4.56 16.65
CA ASN A 104 2.62 -4.76 17.99
C ASN A 104 4.15 -4.63 18.02
N ARG A 105 4.80 -4.70 16.85
CA ARG A 105 6.25 -4.62 16.72
C ARG A 105 6.73 -3.35 16.07
N THR A 106 6.10 -2.94 14.96
CA THR A 106 6.62 -1.84 14.14
C THR A 106 5.89 -0.53 14.46
N VAL A 107 6.64 0.47 14.88
CA VAL A 107 6.11 1.83 15.08
C VAL A 107 5.60 2.39 13.76
N GLY A 108 4.36 2.90 13.77
CA GLY A 108 3.71 3.48 12.58
C GLY A 108 2.87 2.49 11.78
N ILE A 109 2.86 1.21 12.13
CA ILE A 109 1.91 0.23 11.58
C ILE A 109 0.63 0.26 12.40
N ASP A 110 -0.51 0.43 11.73
CA ASP A 110 -1.83 0.60 12.36
C ASP A 110 -2.60 -0.70 12.55
N MET A 111 -2.26 -1.76 11.79
CA MET A 111 -2.91 -3.05 11.88
C MET A 111 -1.95 -4.17 11.44
N THR A 112 -1.95 -5.27 12.20
CA THR A 112 -1.28 -6.52 11.79
C THR A 112 -2.05 -7.13 10.64
N THR A 113 -1.36 -7.41 9.51
CA THR A 113 -1.95 -7.95 8.29
C THR A 113 -1.10 -9.07 7.70
N GLY A 114 -1.66 -9.82 6.73
CA GLY A 114 -0.95 -10.93 6.08
C GLY A 114 -1.93 -11.98 5.56
N SER A 115 -2.98 -12.31 6.32
CA SER A 115 -4.11 -13.07 5.81
C SER A 115 -4.97 -12.14 4.95
N LEU A 116 -5.00 -12.38 3.64
CA LEU A 116 -5.63 -11.49 2.67
C LEU A 116 -7.13 -11.29 2.98
N GLY A 117 -7.62 -10.08 2.75
CA GLY A 117 -8.99 -9.65 3.06
C GLY A 117 -9.22 -9.18 4.50
N GLN A 118 -8.44 -9.68 5.47
CA GLN A 118 -8.61 -9.35 6.89
C GLN A 118 -8.33 -7.86 7.15
N GLY A 119 -7.24 -7.32 6.59
CA GLY A 119 -6.89 -5.91 6.78
C GLY A 119 -7.96 -4.95 6.28
N PHE A 120 -8.59 -5.25 5.15
CA PHE A 120 -9.68 -4.44 4.59
C PHE A 120 -10.91 -4.41 5.53
N SER A 121 -11.28 -5.56 6.08
CA SER A 121 -12.38 -5.65 7.05
C SER A 121 -12.06 -4.88 8.34
N CYS A 122 -10.82 -4.99 8.82
CA CYS A 122 -10.36 -4.21 9.97
C CYS A 122 -10.40 -2.70 9.68
N ALA A 123 -10.02 -2.28 8.47
CA ALA A 123 -10.09 -0.87 8.05
C ALA A 123 -11.54 -0.33 8.10
N ALA A 124 -12.52 -1.13 7.66
CA ALA A 124 -13.94 -0.76 7.77
C ALA A 124 -14.36 -0.63 9.25
N GLY A 125 -13.89 -1.52 10.13
CA GLY A 125 -14.14 -1.41 11.57
C GLY A 125 -13.50 -0.17 12.20
N VAL A 126 -12.26 0.15 11.85
CA VAL A 126 -11.54 1.35 12.33
C VAL A 126 -12.24 2.62 11.82
N ALA A 127 -12.70 2.64 10.56
CA ALA A 127 -13.44 3.77 10.00
C ALA A 127 -14.77 4.01 10.72
N LEU A 128 -15.48 2.94 11.08
CA LEU A 128 -16.70 3.05 11.89
C LEU A 128 -16.38 3.57 13.29
N GLY A 129 -15.33 3.06 13.95
CA GLY A 129 -14.91 3.54 15.27
C GLY A 129 -14.58 5.02 15.25
N SER A 130 -13.80 5.50 14.27
CA SER A 130 -13.49 6.91 14.07
C SER A 130 -14.76 7.78 13.93
N LYS A 131 -15.75 7.32 13.15
CA LYS A 131 -17.04 8.03 13.04
C LYS A 131 -17.85 8.05 14.33
N LEU A 132 -17.78 7.01 15.14
CA LEU A 132 -18.48 6.95 16.44
C LEU A 132 -17.83 7.84 17.49
N GLU A 133 -16.51 8.04 17.40
CA GLU A 133 -15.75 8.95 18.25
C GLU A 133 -15.77 10.40 17.76
N ASP A 134 -16.42 10.66 16.61
CA ASP A 134 -16.49 11.97 15.95
C ASP A 134 -15.11 12.59 15.72
N ASP A 135 -14.14 11.75 15.35
CA ASP A 135 -12.81 12.21 14.99
C ASP A 135 -12.69 12.48 13.48
N ASP A 136 -11.73 13.32 13.10
CA ASP A 136 -11.52 13.75 11.71
C ASP A 136 -10.65 12.79 10.88
N ALA A 137 -10.24 11.64 11.42
CA ALA A 137 -9.34 10.74 10.76
C ALA A 137 -9.90 10.19 9.44
N THR A 138 -9.06 10.17 8.42
CA THR A 138 -9.28 9.38 7.21
C THR A 138 -8.58 8.04 7.37
N ILE A 139 -9.30 6.98 7.08
CA ILE A 139 -8.76 5.62 7.13
C ILE A 139 -8.46 5.17 5.70
N PHE A 140 -7.19 4.94 5.43
CA PHE A 140 -6.68 4.46 4.15
C PHE A 140 -6.44 2.95 4.24
N THR A 141 -6.73 2.23 3.16
CA THR A 141 -6.41 0.80 3.08
C THR A 141 -5.97 0.42 1.68
N ILE A 142 -4.96 -0.44 1.58
CA ILE A 142 -4.42 -0.92 0.29
C ILE A 142 -4.70 -2.41 0.19
N ILE A 143 -5.38 -2.81 -0.88
CA ILE A 143 -5.61 -4.21 -1.25
C ILE A 143 -4.91 -4.53 -2.56
N GLY A 144 -4.59 -5.80 -2.78
CA GLY A 144 -4.17 -6.31 -4.08
C GLY A 144 -5.36 -6.69 -4.94
N ASP A 145 -5.14 -6.79 -6.25
CA ASP A 145 -6.14 -7.29 -7.19
C ASP A 145 -6.46 -8.78 -6.95
N GLY A 146 -5.45 -9.64 -6.78
CA GLY A 146 -5.64 -11.01 -6.36
C GLY A 146 -6.34 -11.13 -4.99
N GLU A 147 -6.05 -10.22 -4.06
CA GLU A 147 -6.75 -10.13 -2.78
C GLU A 147 -8.23 -9.80 -2.95
N SER A 148 -8.61 -9.08 -4.00
CA SER A 148 -10.01 -8.75 -4.30
C SER A 148 -10.87 -9.98 -4.67
N GLN A 149 -10.26 -11.16 -4.82
CA GLN A 149 -10.96 -12.43 -5.00
C GLN A 149 -11.49 -13.02 -3.68
N GLU A 150 -10.98 -12.54 -2.53
CA GLU A 150 -11.46 -12.95 -1.22
C GLU A 150 -12.90 -12.47 -0.97
N GLY A 151 -13.81 -13.40 -0.58
CA GLY A 151 -15.20 -13.07 -0.29
C GLY A 151 -15.36 -11.99 0.78
N GLN A 152 -14.47 -12.00 1.77
CA GLN A 152 -14.45 -11.05 2.86
C GLN A 152 -14.27 -9.58 2.41
N ILE A 153 -13.58 -9.32 1.28
CA ILE A 153 -13.48 -7.98 0.69
C ILE A 153 -14.87 -7.44 0.35
N TRP A 154 -15.71 -8.26 -0.29
CA TRP A 154 -17.06 -7.87 -0.72
C TRP A 154 -18.05 -7.78 0.44
N GLU A 155 -17.92 -8.63 1.45
CA GLU A 155 -18.68 -8.52 2.71
C GLU A 155 -18.37 -7.18 3.41
N ALA A 156 -17.10 -6.83 3.56
CA ALA A 156 -16.67 -5.56 4.13
C ALA A 156 -17.07 -4.36 3.26
N ALA A 157 -17.03 -4.50 1.91
CA ALA A 157 -17.47 -3.47 0.99
C ALA A 157 -18.95 -3.13 1.17
N MET A 158 -19.81 -4.15 1.27
CA MET A 158 -21.25 -3.98 1.55
C MET A 158 -21.49 -3.32 2.90
N PHE A 159 -20.78 -3.76 3.93
CA PHE A 159 -20.85 -3.18 5.28
C PHE A 159 -20.46 -1.70 5.29
N ALA A 160 -19.32 -1.36 4.66
CA ALA A 160 -18.84 0.03 4.62
C ALA A 160 -19.81 0.97 3.92
N ALA A 161 -20.41 0.56 2.81
CA ALA A 161 -21.45 1.32 2.12
C ALA A 161 -22.72 1.46 2.97
N ALA A 162 -23.20 0.39 3.59
CA ALA A 162 -24.38 0.40 4.46
C ALA A 162 -24.20 1.32 5.67
N LYS A 163 -22.98 1.39 6.23
CA LYS A 163 -22.61 2.27 7.35
C LYS A 163 -22.20 3.67 6.92
N LYS A 164 -22.22 3.96 5.62
CA LYS A 164 -21.87 5.28 5.05
C LYS A 164 -20.47 5.74 5.49
N LEU A 165 -19.49 4.85 5.41
CA LEU A 165 -18.11 5.13 5.87
C LEU A 165 -17.35 5.99 4.86
N ASP A 166 -17.76 7.23 4.68
CA ASP A 166 -17.15 8.20 3.75
C ASP A 166 -15.79 8.74 4.23
N ASN A 167 -15.35 8.33 5.40
CA ASN A 167 -13.98 8.47 5.93
C ASN A 167 -13.07 7.28 5.59
N LEU A 168 -13.56 6.27 4.86
CA LEU A 168 -12.79 5.13 4.37
C LEU A 168 -12.43 5.32 2.90
N VAL A 169 -11.13 5.29 2.60
CA VAL A 169 -10.57 5.33 1.25
C VAL A 169 -9.77 4.05 1.01
N GLY A 170 -10.27 3.20 0.13
CA GLY A 170 -9.59 2.00 -0.34
C GLY A 170 -8.78 2.27 -1.62
N PHE A 171 -7.67 1.57 -1.77
CA PHE A 171 -6.87 1.53 -2.99
C PHE A 171 -6.74 0.08 -3.43
N THR A 172 -7.07 -0.21 -4.69
CA THR A 172 -6.72 -1.49 -5.31
C THR A 172 -5.45 -1.30 -6.12
N ASP A 173 -4.37 -1.98 -5.71
CA ASP A 173 -3.16 -2.16 -6.54
C ASP A 173 -3.51 -3.13 -7.67
N TYR A 174 -3.99 -2.58 -8.78
CA TYR A 174 -4.45 -3.35 -9.95
C TYR A 174 -3.29 -3.57 -10.93
N ASN A 175 -2.34 -4.39 -10.51
CA ASN A 175 -1.16 -4.75 -11.29
C ASN A 175 -1.38 -5.97 -12.21
N LYS A 176 -2.56 -6.62 -12.14
CA LYS A 176 -3.06 -7.71 -12.99
C LYS A 176 -2.33 -9.05 -12.80
N LEU A 177 -1.48 -9.16 -11.77
CA LEU A 177 -0.65 -10.33 -11.52
C LEU A 177 -0.80 -10.81 -10.07
N GLN A 178 -1.01 -12.11 -9.90
CA GLN A 178 -0.95 -12.81 -8.61
C GLN A 178 0.09 -13.94 -8.64
N ILE A 179 0.17 -14.76 -7.59
CA ILE A 179 1.21 -15.78 -7.44
C ILE A 179 1.24 -16.75 -8.63
N ASP A 180 0.07 -17.26 -9.04
CA ASP A 180 -0.07 -18.37 -9.99
C ASP A 180 -0.28 -17.92 -11.45
N GLY A 181 -0.24 -16.60 -11.74
CA GLY A 181 -0.43 -16.09 -13.10
C GLY A 181 -1.09 -14.72 -13.12
N THR A 182 -1.74 -14.42 -14.24
CA THR A 182 -2.55 -13.21 -14.34
C THR A 182 -3.86 -13.37 -13.56
N VAL A 183 -4.38 -12.26 -13.03
CA VAL A 183 -5.68 -12.25 -12.33
C VAL A 183 -6.79 -12.77 -13.26
N ALA A 184 -6.73 -12.44 -14.56
CA ALA A 184 -7.72 -12.88 -15.54
C ALA A 184 -7.71 -14.42 -15.78
N GLU A 185 -6.52 -15.04 -15.74
CA GLU A 185 -6.40 -16.49 -15.92
C GLU A 185 -6.77 -17.29 -14.68
N VAL A 186 -6.42 -16.76 -13.48
CA VAL A 186 -6.64 -17.48 -12.22
C VAL A 186 -8.09 -17.33 -11.75
N CYS A 187 -8.57 -16.08 -11.60
CA CYS A 187 -9.95 -15.76 -11.25
C CYS A 187 -10.26 -14.31 -11.64
N ASP A 188 -10.91 -14.10 -12.77
CA ASP A 188 -11.16 -12.76 -13.31
C ASP A 188 -12.07 -11.91 -12.42
N ILE A 189 -11.57 -10.78 -11.99
CA ILE A 189 -12.31 -9.79 -11.19
C ILE A 189 -12.91 -8.65 -12.02
N ALA A 190 -12.70 -8.66 -13.35
CA ALA A 190 -13.30 -7.64 -14.22
C ALA A 190 -14.84 -7.80 -14.32
N PRO A 191 -15.58 -6.72 -14.54
CA PRO A 191 -15.15 -5.30 -14.50
C PRO A 191 -15.07 -4.77 -13.06
N LEU A 192 -13.87 -4.51 -12.56
CA LEU A 192 -13.64 -4.20 -11.15
C LEU A 192 -14.36 -2.91 -10.71
N ALA A 193 -14.26 -1.84 -11.49
CA ALA A 193 -14.90 -0.57 -11.17
C ALA A 193 -16.43 -0.68 -11.02
N ALA A 194 -17.07 -1.42 -11.94
CA ALA A 194 -18.52 -1.63 -11.89
C ALA A 194 -18.95 -2.46 -10.68
N LYS A 195 -18.14 -3.42 -10.24
CA LYS A 195 -18.39 -4.19 -9.02
C LYS A 195 -18.38 -3.28 -7.79
N TRP A 196 -17.33 -2.45 -7.61
CA TRP A 196 -17.28 -1.48 -6.50
C TRP A 196 -18.44 -0.50 -6.53
N GLN A 197 -18.83 0.02 -7.71
CA GLN A 197 -19.99 0.89 -7.86
C GLN A 197 -21.29 0.19 -7.46
N ALA A 198 -21.48 -1.08 -7.83
CA ALA A 198 -22.64 -1.88 -7.48
C ALA A 198 -22.75 -2.12 -5.96
N PHE A 199 -21.61 -2.18 -5.25
CA PHE A 199 -21.56 -2.22 -3.79
C PHE A 199 -21.76 -0.85 -3.11
N GLY A 200 -22.06 0.21 -3.87
CA GLY A 200 -22.38 1.53 -3.34
C GLY A 200 -21.18 2.45 -3.08
N TRP A 201 -20.02 2.10 -3.57
CA TRP A 201 -18.81 2.90 -3.43
C TRP A 201 -18.72 4.00 -4.50
N ASN A 202 -18.10 5.13 -4.14
CA ASN A 202 -17.53 6.04 -5.12
C ASN A 202 -16.25 5.40 -5.70
N VAL A 203 -16.04 5.51 -7.02
CA VAL A 203 -14.89 4.89 -7.68
C VAL A 203 -14.10 5.93 -8.46
N ILE A 204 -12.80 5.93 -8.28
CA ILE A 204 -11.83 6.72 -9.04
C ILE A 204 -10.89 5.72 -9.74
N ASP A 205 -10.84 5.75 -11.05
CA ASP A 205 -9.95 4.90 -11.86
C ASP A 205 -8.75 5.75 -12.31
N VAL A 206 -7.54 5.35 -11.92
CA VAL A 206 -6.29 6.03 -12.21
C VAL A 206 -5.60 5.28 -13.35
N ALA A 207 -5.40 5.96 -14.46
CA ALA A 207 -4.85 5.36 -15.68
C ALA A 207 -3.41 4.86 -15.50
N ASP A 208 -2.59 5.60 -14.75
CA ASP A 208 -1.23 5.21 -14.37
C ASP A 208 -1.04 5.40 -12.85
N GLY A 209 -1.12 4.28 -12.12
CA GLY A 209 -0.94 4.21 -10.67
C GLY A 209 0.53 4.35 -10.23
N ASN A 210 1.46 4.42 -11.19
CA ASN A 210 2.87 4.70 -10.95
C ASN A 210 3.27 6.14 -11.36
N ASP A 211 2.30 6.96 -11.77
CA ASP A 211 2.46 8.41 -11.91
C ASP A 211 2.06 9.11 -10.60
N VAL A 212 3.04 9.67 -9.90
CA VAL A 212 2.84 10.31 -8.60
C VAL A 212 1.87 11.50 -8.64
N GLU A 213 1.75 12.18 -9.78
CA GLU A 213 0.86 13.34 -9.96
C GLU A 213 -0.59 12.87 -10.11
N GLN A 214 -0.84 11.80 -10.88
CA GLN A 214 -2.16 11.19 -11.00
C GLN A 214 -2.62 10.60 -9.66
N VAL A 215 -1.72 9.91 -8.95
CA VAL A 215 -2.00 9.34 -7.62
C VAL A 215 -2.34 10.45 -6.62
N SER A 216 -1.55 11.55 -6.58
CA SER A 216 -1.83 12.70 -5.70
C SER A 216 -3.20 13.32 -5.99
N ALA A 217 -3.53 13.52 -7.26
CA ALA A 217 -4.84 14.05 -7.66
C ALA A 217 -5.99 13.12 -7.23
N ALA A 218 -5.82 11.81 -7.40
CA ALA A 218 -6.83 10.82 -7.02
C ALA A 218 -7.05 10.76 -5.50
N VAL A 219 -5.98 10.81 -4.69
CA VAL A 219 -6.09 10.83 -3.22
C VAL A 219 -6.79 12.11 -2.76
N LYS A 220 -6.47 13.28 -3.34
CA LYS A 220 -7.17 14.54 -3.05
C LYS A 220 -8.66 14.46 -3.37
N ALA A 221 -9.01 13.91 -4.53
CA ALA A 221 -10.40 13.72 -4.93
C ALA A 221 -11.14 12.72 -4.00
N ALA A 222 -10.48 11.64 -3.59
CA ALA A 222 -11.04 10.68 -2.65
C ALA A 222 -11.32 11.32 -1.28
N LYS A 223 -10.41 12.11 -0.73
CA LYS A 223 -10.61 12.86 0.53
C LYS A 223 -11.73 13.89 0.41
N ALA A 224 -11.87 14.55 -0.73
CA ALA A 224 -12.93 15.52 -0.99
C ALA A 224 -14.34 14.90 -1.04
N ASN A 225 -14.44 13.57 -1.20
CA ASN A 225 -15.71 12.84 -1.16
C ASN A 225 -16.29 12.70 0.28
N ARG A 226 -15.53 13.05 1.32
CA ARG A 226 -16.01 13.05 2.72
C ARG A 226 -17.25 13.94 2.84
N GLY A 227 -18.26 13.46 3.58
CA GLY A 227 -19.57 14.08 3.69
C GLY A 227 -20.61 13.58 2.67
N SER A 228 -20.20 12.75 1.69
CA SER A 228 -21.11 12.16 0.70
C SER A 228 -21.93 10.98 1.25
N GLY A 229 -21.50 10.39 2.36
CA GLY A 229 -22.04 9.15 2.90
C GLY A 229 -21.62 7.90 2.09
N ARG A 230 -20.60 7.98 1.22
CA ARG A 230 -20.13 6.86 0.41
C ARG A 230 -18.62 6.67 0.58
N PRO A 231 -18.15 5.47 0.91
CA PRO A 231 -16.70 5.18 0.88
C PRO A 231 -16.16 5.31 -0.54
N THR A 232 -14.86 5.54 -0.68
CA THR A 232 -14.20 5.69 -1.99
C THR A 232 -13.21 4.56 -2.23
N MET A 233 -13.29 3.93 -3.40
CA MET A 233 -12.26 3.02 -3.93
C MET A 233 -11.50 3.68 -5.07
N VAL A 234 -10.20 3.76 -4.94
CA VAL A 234 -9.28 4.21 -6.01
C VAL A 234 -8.66 2.97 -6.64
N ILE A 235 -8.88 2.76 -7.91
CA ILE A 235 -8.27 1.67 -8.68
C ILE A 235 -7.00 2.23 -9.32
N LEU A 236 -5.84 1.72 -8.91
CA LEU A 236 -4.55 2.13 -9.42
C LEU A 236 -4.08 1.10 -10.46
N ASN A 237 -4.10 1.45 -11.73
CA ASN A 237 -3.48 0.63 -12.78
C ASN A 237 -1.96 0.73 -12.66
N THR A 238 -1.33 -0.26 -12.04
CA THR A 238 0.09 -0.25 -11.72
C THR A 238 0.86 -1.31 -12.52
N LEU A 239 2.18 -1.18 -12.51
CA LEU A 239 3.10 -2.20 -13.00
C LEU A 239 3.73 -2.93 -11.80
N LYS A 240 3.54 -4.24 -11.71
CA LYS A 240 4.16 -5.06 -10.68
C LYS A 240 5.67 -5.12 -10.87
N GLY A 241 6.43 -4.61 -9.90
CA GLY A 241 7.89 -4.47 -10.02
C GLY A 241 8.34 -3.14 -10.65
N CYS A 242 7.48 -2.12 -10.67
CA CYS A 242 7.75 -0.81 -11.26
C CYS A 242 9.08 -0.19 -10.80
N GLY A 243 9.81 0.37 -11.76
CA GLY A 243 11.08 1.08 -11.52
C GLY A 243 12.32 0.20 -11.59
N VAL A 244 12.18 -1.13 -11.81
CA VAL A 244 13.30 -2.06 -12.02
C VAL A 244 12.92 -3.04 -13.12
N SER A 245 13.58 -2.92 -14.27
CA SER A 245 13.21 -3.63 -15.50
C SER A 245 13.23 -5.13 -15.34
N PHE A 246 14.34 -5.71 -14.85
CA PHE A 246 14.49 -7.16 -14.71
C PHE A 246 13.52 -7.77 -13.67
N ILE A 247 13.04 -6.97 -12.68
CA ILE A 247 12.02 -7.42 -11.74
C ILE A 247 10.64 -7.40 -12.39
N ALA A 248 10.30 -6.34 -13.13
CA ALA A 248 9.03 -6.23 -13.84
C ALA A 248 8.87 -7.34 -14.90
N GLU A 249 9.92 -7.65 -15.65
CA GLU A 249 9.94 -8.69 -16.67
C GLU A 249 9.69 -10.11 -16.15
N LYS A 250 9.92 -10.37 -14.85
CA LYS A 250 9.58 -11.67 -14.23
C LYS A 250 8.09 -11.95 -14.14
N GLY A 251 7.23 -10.96 -14.38
CA GLY A 251 5.78 -11.12 -14.32
C GLY A 251 5.31 -11.69 -12.96
N ALA A 252 4.53 -12.76 -12.95
CA ALA A 252 4.06 -13.41 -11.72
C ALA A 252 5.23 -13.87 -10.81
N GLY A 253 6.37 -14.24 -11.40
CA GLY A 253 7.57 -14.69 -10.68
C GLY A 253 8.21 -13.63 -9.78
N ASN A 254 7.83 -12.36 -9.88
CA ASN A 254 8.30 -11.32 -8.97
C ASN A 254 7.47 -11.17 -7.68
N HIS A 255 6.45 -12.01 -7.50
CA HIS A 255 5.61 -11.94 -6.30
C HIS A 255 6.42 -12.20 -5.03
N ASN A 256 7.15 -13.30 -5.00
CA ASN A 256 8.17 -13.59 -3.99
C ASN A 256 9.40 -14.15 -4.72
N MET A 257 10.53 -13.48 -4.64
CA MET A 257 11.71 -13.81 -5.42
C MET A 257 13.00 -13.68 -4.60
N ASN A 258 14.01 -14.42 -5.01
CA ASN A 258 15.36 -14.21 -4.52
C ASN A 258 15.92 -12.91 -5.15
N LEU A 259 16.64 -12.17 -4.35
CA LEU A 259 17.38 -10.97 -4.74
C LEU A 259 18.69 -10.95 -3.96
N SER A 260 19.82 -11.11 -4.63
CA SER A 260 21.14 -10.95 -4.01
C SER A 260 21.44 -9.47 -3.75
N GLU A 261 22.41 -9.20 -2.87
CA GLU A 261 22.88 -7.82 -2.63
C GLU A 261 23.41 -7.17 -3.91
N ALA A 262 24.10 -7.93 -4.76
CA ALA A 262 24.62 -7.42 -6.03
C ALA A 262 23.50 -7.04 -7.02
N GLU A 263 22.47 -7.88 -7.16
CA GLU A 263 21.28 -7.55 -7.96
C GLU A 263 20.53 -6.35 -7.39
N ALA A 264 20.44 -6.22 -6.06
CA ALA A 264 19.85 -5.05 -5.42
C ALA A 264 20.64 -3.77 -5.71
N GLU A 265 21.97 -3.81 -5.72
CA GLU A 265 22.80 -2.67 -6.08
C GLU A 265 22.60 -2.25 -7.54
N GLU A 266 22.51 -3.21 -8.48
CA GLU A 266 22.19 -2.93 -9.89
C GLU A 266 20.80 -2.29 -10.02
N ALA A 267 19.80 -2.83 -9.36
CA ALA A 267 18.45 -2.27 -9.34
C ALA A 267 18.43 -0.84 -8.78
N ILE A 268 19.19 -0.56 -7.73
CA ILE A 268 19.31 0.78 -7.15
C ILE A 268 19.94 1.77 -8.14
N LYS A 269 20.95 1.37 -8.90
CA LYS A 269 21.54 2.21 -9.97
C LYS A 269 20.50 2.54 -11.04
N GLU A 270 19.72 1.55 -11.48
CA GLU A 270 18.62 1.78 -12.43
C GLU A 270 17.62 2.80 -11.90
N VAL A 271 17.14 2.64 -10.64
CA VAL A 271 16.22 3.58 -9.99
C VAL A 271 16.79 5.00 -9.90
N ARG A 272 18.11 5.14 -9.69
CA ARG A 272 18.78 6.43 -9.61
C ARG A 272 19.08 7.04 -10.99
N GLY A 273 19.01 6.26 -12.07
CA GLY A 273 19.37 6.69 -13.43
C GLY A 273 20.90 6.75 -13.61
N GLU A 274 21.62 5.84 -12.97
CA GLU A 274 23.09 5.74 -12.99
C GLU A 274 23.58 4.61 -13.91
N CYS A 275 22.70 3.98 -14.70
CA CYS A 275 22.98 2.92 -15.68
C CYS A 275 23.19 3.48 -17.08
#